data_d2408a2722dcca1dba4a6c3477f4694d
#
_entry.id   d2408a2722dcca1dba4a6c3477f4694d
#
_cell.length_a   1.000
_cell.length_b   1.000
_cell.length_c   1.000
_cell.angle_alpha   90.00
_cell.angle_beta   90.00
_cell.angle_gamma   90.00
#
_symmetry.space_group_name_H-M   'P 1'
#
loop_
_entity.id
_entity.type
_entity.pdbx_description
1 polymer ?
#
loop_
_entity_poly.entity_id
_entity_poly.type
_entity_poly.pdbx_seq_one_letter_code
_entity_poly.pdbx_strand_id
1 'polypeptide(L)'
;MRPARYITALCSAGLTLLAAGFVLGQHTAPTDYHLVSEEVLATIDLVKEIDSVQNRELRLSRAVVSPGGHIGLHSHQGDPTIVYLLSGVLTNHHDDGTTEEFGPGQVFAEFGPRMHWVENRGSTPVTFIVANIHHRE
;
A
#
# COMPACT_ATOMS: atom_id res chain seq x y z
N MET A 1 68.54 51.13 13.28
CA MET A 1 67.73 50.31 12.37
C MET A 1 67.09 49.14 13.14
N ARG A 2 65.79 49.17 13.38
CA ARG A 2 65.05 48.09 14.04
C ARG A 2 64.19 47.37 12.99
N PRO A 3 64.16 46.03 12.92
CA PRO A 3 63.37 45.37 11.94
C PRO A 3 61.91 45.27 12.42
N ALA A 4 60.96 45.52 11.50
CA ALA A 4 59.50 45.41 11.71
C ALA A 4 59.09 43.94 11.83
N ARG A 5 58.34 43.63 12.88
CA ARG A 5 57.68 42.32 13.09
C ARG A 5 56.32 42.36 12.40
N TYR A 6 56.18 41.56 11.37
CA TYR A 6 54.85 41.26 10.77
C TYR A 6 54.12 40.19 11.59
N ILE A 7 52.98 40.57 12.17
CA ILE A 7 52.05 39.64 12.83
C ILE A 7 51.11 39.12 11.75
N THR A 8 51.25 37.86 11.41
CA THR A 8 50.32 37.16 10.53
C THR A 8 49.12 36.69 11.36
N ALA A 9 47.96 37.32 11.16
CA ALA A 9 46.70 36.86 11.72
C ALA A 9 46.17 35.68 10.90
N LEU A 10 46.12 34.49 11.50
CA LEU A 10 45.45 33.33 10.96
C LEU A 10 43.94 33.47 11.22
N CYS A 11 43.19 33.77 10.18
CA CYS A 11 41.73 33.65 10.20
C CYS A 11 41.34 32.18 10.07
N SER A 12 40.97 31.56 11.18
CA SER A 12 40.34 30.21 11.19
C SER A 12 38.88 30.35 10.75
N ALA A 13 38.58 30.08 9.50
CA ALA A 13 37.20 29.93 9.02
C ALA A 13 36.66 28.60 9.51
N GLY A 14 35.83 28.63 10.55
CA GLY A 14 35.08 27.47 11.02
C GLY A 14 34.01 27.12 10.02
N LEU A 15 34.18 26.01 9.32
CA LEU A 15 33.16 25.42 8.46
C LEU A 15 32.15 24.66 9.32
N THR A 16 31.02 25.31 9.63
CA THR A 16 29.91 24.63 10.31
C THR A 16 29.15 23.79 9.28
N LEU A 17 29.38 22.48 9.27
CA LEU A 17 28.54 21.55 8.52
C LEU A 17 27.16 21.44 9.21
N LEU A 18 26.14 22.06 8.61
CA LEU A 18 24.75 21.77 8.91
C LEU A 18 24.42 20.39 8.30
N ALA A 19 24.46 19.34 9.12
CA ALA A 19 23.88 18.07 8.79
C ALA A 19 22.35 18.22 8.82
N ALA A 20 21.74 18.48 7.66
CA ALA A 20 20.30 18.35 7.48
C ALA A 20 19.98 16.85 7.58
N GLY A 21 19.57 16.40 8.75
CA GLY A 21 19.03 15.07 8.96
C GLY A 21 17.73 14.94 8.18
N PHE A 22 17.76 14.26 7.03
CA PHE A 22 16.54 13.74 6.40
C PHE A 22 15.99 12.66 7.32
N VAL A 23 14.99 12.99 8.13
CA VAL A 23 14.14 12.00 8.76
C VAL A 23 13.27 11.44 7.64
N LEU A 24 13.70 10.35 7.02
CA LEU A 24 12.85 9.48 6.23
C LEU A 24 11.84 8.91 7.20
N GLY A 25 10.64 9.50 7.25
CA GLY A 25 9.52 8.93 7.96
C GLY A 25 9.27 7.53 7.39
N GLN A 26 9.69 6.49 8.09
CA GLN A 26 9.29 5.13 7.78
C GLN A 26 7.80 5.08 8.09
N HIS A 27 6.96 5.20 7.06
CA HIS A 27 5.56 4.86 7.17
C HIS A 27 5.49 3.36 7.45
N THR A 28 5.28 3.01 8.72
CA THR A 28 4.95 1.63 9.08
C THR A 28 3.62 1.29 8.41
N ALA A 29 3.59 0.14 7.72
CA ALA A 29 2.35 -0.33 7.10
C ALA A 29 1.23 -0.41 8.15
N PRO A 30 0.02 0.12 7.87
CA PRO A 30 -1.12 -0.02 8.75
C PRO A 30 -1.50 -1.50 8.88
N THR A 31 -2.03 -1.90 10.02
CA THR A 31 -2.49 -3.28 10.28
C THR A 31 -4.00 -3.38 10.43
N ASP A 32 -4.70 -2.25 10.40
CA ASP A 32 -6.14 -2.12 10.51
C ASP A 32 -6.78 -1.73 9.17
N TYR A 33 -8.11 -1.81 9.12
CA TYR A 33 -8.92 -1.29 8.01
C TYR A 33 -9.53 0.04 8.45
N HIS A 34 -9.35 1.08 7.65
CA HIS A 34 -9.82 2.42 7.96
C HIS A 34 -10.58 3.04 6.79
N LEU A 35 -11.78 3.55 7.06
CA LEU A 35 -12.65 4.20 6.07
C LEU A 35 -12.92 3.32 4.82
N VAL A 36 -13.10 2.02 5.06
CA VAL A 36 -13.39 1.01 4.03
C VAL A 36 -14.81 0.48 4.24
N SER A 37 -15.54 0.29 3.16
CA SER A 37 -16.77 -0.50 3.14
C SER A 37 -16.69 -1.56 2.06
N GLU A 38 -17.25 -2.73 2.34
CA GLU A 38 -17.34 -3.84 1.40
C GLU A 38 -18.76 -4.39 1.41
N GLU A 39 -19.27 -4.70 0.22
CA GLU A 39 -20.56 -5.33 -0.01
C GLU A 39 -20.37 -6.57 -0.87
N VAL A 40 -20.76 -7.73 -0.35
CA VAL A 40 -20.78 -8.98 -1.12
C VAL A 40 -21.95 -8.92 -2.10
N LEU A 41 -21.63 -9.01 -3.40
CA LEU A 41 -22.62 -8.94 -4.47
C LEU A 41 -23.15 -10.33 -4.87
N ALA A 42 -22.28 -11.33 -4.89
CA ALA A 42 -22.61 -12.70 -5.24
C ALA A 42 -21.59 -13.68 -4.66
N THR A 43 -22.05 -14.93 -4.42
CA THR A 43 -21.19 -16.06 -4.06
C THR A 43 -21.61 -17.32 -4.80
N ILE A 44 -20.64 -18.17 -5.11
CA ILE A 44 -20.84 -19.52 -5.63
C ILE A 44 -20.13 -20.50 -4.69
N ASP A 45 -20.86 -21.48 -4.18
CA ASP A 45 -20.33 -22.56 -3.36
C ASP A 45 -19.51 -23.52 -4.24
N LEU A 46 -18.19 -23.41 -4.22
CA LEU A 46 -17.32 -24.22 -5.06
C LEU A 46 -17.31 -25.71 -4.67
N VAL A 47 -17.70 -26.05 -3.46
CA VAL A 47 -17.79 -27.46 -3.02
C VAL A 47 -18.82 -28.25 -3.84
N LYS A 48 -19.84 -27.58 -4.37
CA LYS A 48 -20.90 -28.20 -5.19
C LYS A 48 -20.57 -28.25 -6.66
N GLU A 49 -19.62 -27.43 -7.11
CA GLU A 49 -19.31 -27.22 -8.52
C GLU A 49 -17.99 -27.87 -8.95
N ILE A 50 -17.03 -28.05 -8.03
CA ILE A 50 -15.70 -28.55 -8.34
C ILE A 50 -15.32 -29.67 -7.38
N ASP A 51 -15.10 -30.87 -7.94
CA ASP A 51 -14.59 -32.00 -7.18
C ASP A 51 -13.28 -31.66 -6.48
N SER A 52 -13.08 -32.17 -5.28
CA SER A 52 -11.90 -31.97 -4.45
C SER A 52 -11.66 -30.57 -3.86
N VAL A 53 -12.48 -29.59 -4.19
CA VAL A 53 -12.46 -28.29 -3.50
C VAL A 53 -13.24 -28.38 -2.21
N GLN A 54 -12.63 -28.02 -1.09
CA GLN A 54 -13.26 -28.02 0.22
C GLN A 54 -13.25 -26.62 0.83
N ASN A 55 -14.37 -26.28 1.47
CA ASN A 55 -14.52 -25.04 2.26
C ASN A 55 -14.15 -23.75 1.51
N ARG A 56 -14.53 -23.65 0.23
CA ARG A 56 -14.28 -22.50 -0.63
C ARG A 56 -15.54 -21.98 -1.31
N GLU A 57 -15.56 -20.69 -1.55
CA GLU A 57 -16.55 -20.04 -2.40
C GLU A 57 -15.85 -19.07 -3.37
N LEU A 58 -16.39 -18.93 -4.56
CA LEU A 58 -16.08 -17.81 -5.44
C LEU A 58 -16.96 -16.65 -5.00
N ARG A 59 -16.33 -15.56 -4.56
CA ARG A 59 -17.02 -14.36 -4.08
C ARG A 59 -16.76 -13.20 -5.03
N LEU A 60 -17.80 -12.42 -5.28
CA LEU A 60 -17.72 -11.12 -5.94
C LEU A 60 -18.19 -10.05 -4.96
N SER A 61 -17.33 -9.08 -4.68
CA SER A 61 -17.63 -7.96 -3.80
C SER A 61 -17.39 -6.62 -4.50
N ARG A 62 -18.06 -5.59 -4.00
CA ARG A 62 -17.76 -4.18 -4.29
C ARG A 62 -17.18 -3.55 -3.04
N ALA A 63 -15.98 -3.00 -3.15
CA ALA A 63 -15.33 -2.29 -2.07
C ALA A 63 -15.19 -0.79 -2.39
N VAL A 64 -15.24 0.03 -1.35
CA VAL A 64 -15.04 1.48 -1.41
C VAL A 64 -14.05 1.87 -0.33
N VAL A 65 -12.99 2.60 -0.73
CA VAL A 65 -12.02 3.22 0.19
C VAL A 65 -12.20 4.73 0.09
N SER A 66 -12.68 5.34 1.17
CA SER A 66 -12.86 6.80 1.25
C SER A 66 -11.52 7.53 1.23
N PRO A 67 -11.48 8.85 0.94
CA PRO A 67 -10.25 9.64 1.02
C PRO A 67 -9.53 9.48 2.35
N GLY A 68 -8.22 9.17 2.31
CA GLY A 68 -7.39 8.88 3.48
C GLY A 68 -7.62 7.50 4.11
N GLY A 69 -8.51 6.67 3.53
CA GLY A 69 -8.75 5.30 3.98
C GLY A 69 -7.67 4.32 3.49
N HIS A 70 -7.60 3.17 4.17
CA HIS A 70 -6.66 2.10 3.80
C HIS A 70 -7.19 0.72 4.20
N ILE A 71 -6.70 -0.30 3.51
CA ILE A 71 -6.82 -1.72 3.88
C ILE A 71 -5.44 -2.13 4.38
N GLY A 72 -5.37 -2.54 5.64
CA GLY A 72 -4.13 -2.84 6.34
C GLY A 72 -3.33 -3.99 5.74
N LEU A 73 -2.12 -4.18 6.24
CA LEU A 73 -1.15 -5.16 5.76
C LEU A 73 -1.70 -6.58 5.85
N HIS A 74 -1.78 -7.27 4.71
CA HIS A 74 -2.28 -8.63 4.60
C HIS A 74 -1.63 -9.37 3.42
N SER A 75 -1.95 -10.67 3.26
CA SER A 75 -1.57 -11.49 2.10
C SER A 75 -2.78 -12.22 1.55
N HIS A 76 -2.66 -12.69 0.32
CA HIS A 76 -3.68 -13.50 -0.36
C HIS A 76 -3.29 -14.98 -0.46
N GLN A 77 -2.52 -15.46 0.52
CA GLN A 77 -2.19 -16.88 0.60
C GLN A 77 -3.44 -17.72 0.87
N GLY A 78 -3.83 -18.52 -0.10
CA GLY A 78 -5.05 -19.35 -0.03
C GLY A 78 -6.34 -18.60 -0.34
N ASP A 79 -6.28 -17.32 -0.67
CA ASP A 79 -7.40 -16.46 -1.06
C ASP A 79 -7.01 -15.61 -2.30
N PRO A 80 -6.72 -16.27 -3.45
CA PRO A 80 -6.32 -15.55 -4.65
C PRO A 80 -7.41 -14.58 -5.11
N THR A 81 -7.01 -13.37 -5.40
CA THR A 81 -7.89 -12.23 -5.61
C THR A 81 -7.57 -11.52 -6.92
N ILE A 82 -8.60 -11.09 -7.64
CA ILE A 82 -8.50 -10.16 -8.77
C ILE A 82 -9.28 -8.91 -8.41
N VAL A 83 -8.68 -7.76 -8.64
CA VAL A 83 -9.28 -6.45 -8.40
C VAL A 83 -9.42 -5.69 -9.71
N TYR A 84 -10.61 -5.13 -9.93
CA TYR A 84 -10.92 -4.27 -11.08
C TYR A 84 -11.37 -2.89 -10.61
N LEU A 85 -10.64 -1.84 -10.97
CA LEU A 85 -10.91 -0.47 -10.57
C LEU A 85 -12.06 0.14 -11.38
N LEU A 86 -13.09 0.65 -10.69
CA LEU A 86 -14.22 1.36 -11.28
C LEU A 86 -14.02 2.88 -11.26
N SER A 87 -13.50 3.43 -10.16
CA SER A 87 -13.29 4.87 -10.00
C SER A 87 -12.20 5.16 -8.98
N GLY A 88 -11.60 6.36 -9.09
CA GLY A 88 -10.50 6.79 -8.23
C GLY A 88 -9.17 6.12 -8.58
N VAL A 89 -8.14 6.38 -7.78
CA VAL A 89 -6.81 5.76 -7.91
C VAL A 89 -6.45 5.10 -6.59
N LEU A 90 -6.19 3.81 -6.63
CA LEU A 90 -5.75 3.01 -5.48
C LEU A 90 -4.23 2.88 -5.51
N THR A 91 -3.58 3.18 -4.40
CA THR A 91 -2.13 2.97 -4.23
C THR A 91 -1.90 1.65 -3.49
N ASN A 92 -1.16 0.73 -4.12
CA ASN A 92 -0.78 -0.56 -3.56
C ASN A 92 0.70 -0.53 -3.14
N HIS A 93 0.97 -0.93 -1.91
CA HIS A 93 2.30 -0.99 -1.31
C HIS A 93 2.66 -2.43 -1.01
N HIS A 94 3.80 -2.86 -1.45
CA HIS A 94 4.33 -4.20 -1.23
C HIS A 94 5.40 -4.23 -0.11
N ASP A 95 5.59 -5.38 0.48
CA ASP A 95 6.57 -5.61 1.56
C ASP A 95 8.04 -5.45 1.13
N ASP A 96 8.31 -5.50 -0.19
CA ASP A 96 9.63 -5.19 -0.77
C ASP A 96 9.89 -3.68 -0.94
N GLY A 97 8.95 -2.83 -0.51
CA GLY A 97 9.02 -1.38 -0.58
C GLY A 97 8.59 -0.81 -1.94
N THR A 98 8.17 -1.64 -2.89
CA THR A 98 7.61 -1.16 -4.15
C THR A 98 6.19 -0.65 -3.98
N THR A 99 5.79 0.30 -4.82
CA THR A 99 4.47 0.92 -4.81
C THR A 99 3.94 0.99 -6.23
N GLU A 100 2.68 0.63 -6.42
CA GLU A 100 1.98 0.70 -7.71
C GLU A 100 0.66 1.48 -7.55
N GLU A 101 0.23 2.16 -8.61
CA GLU A 101 -1.05 2.86 -8.64
C GLU A 101 -1.95 2.27 -9.73
N PHE A 102 -3.21 2.05 -9.38
CA PHE A 102 -4.24 1.51 -10.27
C PHE A 102 -5.42 2.48 -10.37
N GLY A 103 -5.72 2.90 -11.60
CA GLY A 103 -6.84 3.76 -11.93
C GLY A 103 -8.01 3.03 -12.59
N PRO A 104 -9.07 3.74 -12.96
CA PRO A 104 -10.27 3.16 -13.55
C PRO A 104 -9.98 2.33 -14.79
N GLY A 105 -10.59 1.12 -14.89
CA GLY A 105 -10.40 0.16 -15.98
C GLY A 105 -9.14 -0.71 -15.84
N GLN A 106 -8.30 -0.47 -14.86
CA GLN A 106 -7.13 -1.31 -14.61
C GLN A 106 -7.47 -2.49 -13.70
N VAL A 107 -6.67 -3.54 -13.84
CA VAL A 107 -6.79 -4.80 -13.11
C VAL A 107 -5.45 -5.15 -12.47
N PHE A 108 -5.49 -5.66 -11.27
CA PHE A 108 -4.35 -6.36 -10.68
C PHE A 108 -4.81 -7.66 -9.99
N ALA A 109 -3.86 -8.57 -9.79
CA ALA A 109 -4.11 -9.85 -9.14
C ALA A 109 -3.15 -10.02 -7.96
N GLU A 110 -3.71 -10.44 -6.83
CA GLU A 110 -2.98 -10.72 -5.60
C GLU A 110 -3.13 -12.18 -5.23
N PHE A 111 -2.03 -12.84 -4.93
CA PHE A 111 -2.00 -14.26 -4.58
C PHE A 111 -0.72 -14.62 -3.83
N GLY A 112 -0.76 -15.73 -3.10
CA GLY A 112 0.39 -16.24 -2.38
C GLY A 112 0.76 -15.44 -1.13
N PRO A 113 1.96 -15.63 -0.57
CA PRO A 113 2.34 -15.10 0.73
C PRO A 113 2.86 -13.66 0.73
N ARG A 114 2.97 -13.01 -0.44
CA ARG A 114 3.44 -11.62 -0.53
C ARG A 114 2.52 -10.71 0.28
N MET A 115 3.10 -9.95 1.19
CA MET A 115 2.37 -8.98 2.00
C MET A 115 2.21 -7.67 1.25
N HIS A 116 1.04 -7.08 1.38
CA HIS A 116 0.74 -5.77 0.81
C HIS A 116 -0.32 -5.03 1.65
N TRP A 117 -0.45 -3.74 1.39
CA TRP A 117 -1.54 -2.91 1.90
C TRP A 117 -1.90 -1.85 0.85
N VAL A 118 -3.14 -1.36 0.87
CA VAL A 118 -3.61 -0.39 -0.12
C VAL A 118 -4.19 0.84 0.57
N GLU A 119 -4.09 2.00 -0.09
CA GLU A 119 -4.65 3.25 0.41
C GLU A 119 -5.23 4.13 -0.71
N ASN A 120 -6.14 5.01 -0.30
CA ASN A 120 -6.65 6.09 -1.12
C ASN A 120 -5.98 7.41 -0.72
N ARG A 121 -5.00 7.86 -1.50
CA ARG A 121 -4.31 9.17 -1.34
C ARG A 121 -5.05 10.33 -1.98
N GLY A 122 -6.10 10.03 -2.75
CA GLY A 122 -6.89 11.02 -3.46
C GLY A 122 -7.90 11.74 -2.57
N SER A 123 -8.62 12.67 -3.18
CA SER A 123 -9.70 13.44 -2.53
C SER A 123 -11.10 12.91 -2.83
N THR A 124 -11.22 11.86 -3.64
CA THR A 124 -12.49 11.20 -3.99
C THR A 124 -12.44 9.73 -3.61
N PRO A 125 -13.59 9.08 -3.32
CA PRO A 125 -13.63 7.65 -3.03
C PRO A 125 -13.07 6.82 -4.19
N VAL A 126 -12.32 5.77 -3.85
CA VAL A 126 -11.90 4.71 -4.77
C VAL A 126 -12.91 3.59 -4.66
N THR A 127 -13.47 3.16 -5.81
CA THR A 127 -14.41 2.04 -5.89
C THR A 127 -13.84 0.97 -6.80
N PHE A 128 -13.91 -0.28 -6.37
CA PHE A 128 -13.41 -1.42 -7.14
C PHE A 128 -14.24 -2.67 -6.89
N ILE A 129 -14.18 -3.61 -7.83
CA ILE A 129 -14.74 -4.95 -7.73
C ILE A 129 -13.62 -5.90 -7.35
N VAL A 130 -13.92 -6.80 -6.43
CA VAL A 130 -13.04 -7.86 -5.95
C VAL A 130 -13.67 -9.20 -6.32
N ALA A 131 -12.93 -10.06 -7.02
CA ALA A 131 -13.29 -11.45 -7.26
C ALA A 131 -12.24 -12.34 -6.60
N ASN A 132 -12.64 -13.17 -5.64
CA ASN A 132 -11.70 -14.00 -4.90
C ASN A 132 -12.26 -15.40 -4.63
N ILE A 133 -11.34 -16.37 -4.41
CA ILE A 133 -11.68 -17.69 -3.90
C ILE A 133 -11.49 -17.66 -2.39
N HIS A 134 -12.59 -17.46 -1.68
CA HIS A 134 -12.59 -17.19 -0.26
C HIS A 134 -12.78 -18.46 0.58
N HIS A 135 -12.15 -18.51 1.77
CA HIS A 135 -12.47 -19.52 2.79
C HIS A 135 -13.84 -19.24 3.39
N ARG A 136 -14.68 -20.25 3.46
CA ARG A 136 -15.94 -20.20 4.23
C ARG A 136 -15.61 -20.38 5.72
N GLU A 137 -16.08 -19.47 6.53
CA GLU A 137 -16.04 -19.58 8.00
C GLU A 137 -17.04 -20.61 8.54
#